data_31acb943e987e04584e0f14fce8edb3b
#
_entry.id   31acb943e987e04584e0f14fce8edb3b
#
_cell.length_a   1.000
_cell.length_b   1.000
_cell.length_c   1.000
_cell.angle_alpha   90.00
_cell.angle_beta   90.00
_cell.angle_gamma   90.00
#
_symmetry.space_group_name_H-M   'P 1'
#
loop_
_entity.id
_entity.type
_entity.pdbx_description
1 polymer ?
#
loop_
_entity_poly.entity_id
_entity_poly.type
_entity_poly.pdbx_seq_one_letter_code
_entity_poly.pdbx_strand_id
1 'polypeptide(L)'
;MKTLPALLGLLAALLATPAFAALNIGDQAPDFTAQASLGGKVFTFSLADALKKGPVVLYFYPAAFTKGCTIEAHDFAEAIDKYKALHATVIGVSHDDIEKLNKFSVSECRSKFPVAADTDQHIMKAYDAILAAKPQYANRTSYVIVPGGKIIYTYTNLHPDQHVGNTLTALREWEAKRKTD
;
A
#
# COMPACT_ATOMS: atom_id res chain seq x y z
N MET A 1 57.77 0.75 41.80
CA MET A 1 56.40 0.19 41.64
C MET A 1 55.63 1.22 40.82
N LYS A 2 55.40 0.95 39.53
CA LYS A 2 54.68 1.86 38.59
C LYS A 2 53.29 1.26 38.33
N THR A 3 52.26 1.92 38.77
CA THR A 3 50.86 1.57 38.55
C THR A 3 50.41 2.05 37.17
N LEU A 4 49.96 1.13 36.31
CA LEU A 4 49.34 1.38 35.02
C LEU A 4 47.85 1.73 35.23
N PRO A 5 47.29 2.76 34.66
CA PRO A 5 45.84 3.00 34.65
C PRO A 5 45.21 2.15 33.54
N ALA A 6 44.19 1.35 33.90
CA ALA A 6 43.34 0.63 32.98
C ALA A 6 42.39 1.60 32.26
N LEU A 7 42.54 1.72 30.94
CA LEU A 7 41.55 2.43 30.06
C LEU A 7 40.33 1.53 29.91
N LEU A 8 39.21 1.88 30.55
CA LEU A 8 37.90 1.30 30.27
C LEU A 8 37.36 1.96 28.98
N GLY A 9 37.43 1.23 27.88
CA GLY A 9 36.80 1.60 26.62
C GLY A 9 35.26 1.42 26.70
N LEU A 10 34.54 2.51 26.76
CA LEU A 10 33.08 2.52 26.71
C LEU A 10 32.61 2.28 25.25
N LEU A 11 32.23 1.03 24.94
CA LEU A 11 31.66 0.67 23.66
C LEU A 11 30.22 1.16 23.59
N ALA A 12 29.99 2.34 22.99
CA ALA A 12 28.66 2.87 22.73
C ALA A 12 28.00 2.05 21.60
N ALA A 13 27.12 1.10 21.97
CA ALA A 13 26.25 0.43 21.01
C ALA A 13 25.26 1.46 20.43
N LEU A 14 25.44 1.88 19.17
CA LEU A 14 24.43 2.63 18.43
C LEU A 14 23.21 1.70 18.26
N LEU A 15 22.17 1.97 19.03
CA LEU A 15 20.84 1.41 18.79
C LEU A 15 20.28 2.08 17.54
N ALA A 16 20.46 1.46 16.37
CA ALA A 16 19.77 1.84 15.15
C ALA A 16 18.27 1.60 15.37
N THR A 17 17.50 2.67 15.57
CA THR A 17 16.04 2.59 15.54
C THR A 17 15.62 2.21 14.12
N PRO A 18 14.78 1.18 13.93
CA PRO A 18 14.24 0.90 12.61
C PRO A 18 13.46 2.12 12.13
N ALA A 19 13.93 2.75 11.07
CA ALA A 19 13.16 3.74 10.34
C ALA A 19 12.03 2.97 9.63
N PHE A 20 10.79 3.24 9.99
CA PHE A 20 9.61 2.74 9.26
C PHE A 20 9.62 3.38 7.87
N ALA A 21 10.23 2.70 6.92
CA ALA A 21 10.19 3.05 5.50
C ALA A 21 9.33 2.01 4.79
N ALA A 22 8.54 2.47 3.80
CA ALA A 22 7.78 1.55 2.94
C ALA A 22 8.67 0.42 2.40
N LEU A 23 8.08 -0.75 2.15
CA LEU A 23 8.80 -1.88 1.54
C LEU A 23 9.46 -1.45 0.22
N ASN A 24 10.61 -2.03 -0.08
CA ASN A 24 11.44 -1.64 -1.21
C ASN A 24 11.00 -2.34 -2.52
N ILE A 25 11.39 -1.75 -3.64
CA ILE A 25 11.33 -2.42 -4.93
C ILE A 25 12.22 -3.67 -4.88
N GLY A 26 11.65 -4.81 -5.28
CA GLY A 26 12.31 -6.11 -5.24
C GLY A 26 11.90 -6.99 -4.06
N ASP A 27 11.33 -6.40 -3.00
CA ASP A 27 10.84 -7.17 -1.86
C ASP A 27 9.63 -8.04 -2.24
N GLN A 28 9.42 -9.09 -1.47
CA GLN A 28 8.22 -9.92 -1.54
C GLN A 28 7.10 -9.23 -0.76
N ALA A 29 5.99 -8.97 -1.43
CA ALA A 29 4.80 -8.42 -0.80
C ALA A 29 4.23 -9.41 0.22
N PRO A 30 4.00 -9.00 1.48
CA PRO A 30 3.31 -9.83 2.45
C PRO A 30 1.91 -10.21 1.95
N ASP A 31 1.58 -11.50 1.98
CA ASP A 31 0.24 -11.95 1.61
C ASP A 31 -0.78 -11.57 2.68
N PHE A 32 -2.00 -11.27 2.24
CA PHE A 32 -3.08 -10.96 3.17
C PHE A 32 -4.45 -11.32 2.60
N THR A 33 -5.37 -11.51 3.52
CA THR A 33 -6.80 -11.64 3.26
C THR A 33 -7.54 -10.65 4.16
N ALA A 34 -8.50 -9.91 3.61
CA ALA A 34 -9.26 -8.92 4.36
C ALA A 34 -10.72 -8.84 3.89
N GLN A 35 -11.60 -8.37 4.77
CA GLN A 35 -12.92 -7.94 4.33
C GLN A 35 -12.78 -6.68 3.47
N ALA A 36 -13.41 -6.70 2.31
CA ALA A 36 -13.40 -5.58 1.36
C ALA A 36 -14.82 -5.27 0.89
N SER A 37 -15.01 -4.06 0.39
CA SER A 37 -16.27 -3.62 -0.21
C SER A 37 -16.05 -3.13 -1.63
N LEU A 38 -16.90 -3.58 -2.55
CA LEU A 38 -17.01 -3.10 -3.91
C LEU A 38 -18.46 -2.70 -4.20
N GLY A 39 -18.71 -1.43 -4.41
CA GLY A 39 -20.07 -0.92 -4.68
C GLY A 39 -21.05 -1.27 -3.55
N GLY A 40 -20.63 -1.20 -2.29
CA GLY A 40 -21.44 -1.49 -1.11
C GLY A 40 -21.64 -2.99 -0.82
N LYS A 41 -21.02 -3.88 -1.61
CA LYS A 41 -21.09 -5.33 -1.39
C LYS A 41 -19.81 -5.83 -0.72
N VAL A 42 -19.96 -6.41 0.46
CA VAL A 42 -18.87 -7.01 1.23
C VAL A 42 -18.47 -8.35 0.63
N PHE A 43 -17.16 -8.58 0.54
CA PHE A 43 -16.58 -9.86 0.14
C PHE A 43 -15.20 -10.02 0.80
N THR A 44 -14.64 -11.21 0.73
CA THR A 44 -13.27 -11.48 1.17
C THR A 44 -12.32 -11.25 0.01
N PHE A 45 -11.40 -10.29 0.14
CA PHE A 45 -10.30 -10.09 -0.79
C PHE A 45 -9.10 -10.93 -0.36
N SER A 46 -8.44 -11.57 -1.32
CA SER A 46 -7.16 -12.27 -1.15
C SER A 46 -6.15 -11.71 -2.14
N LEU A 47 -5.00 -11.23 -1.65
CA LEU A 47 -3.92 -10.75 -2.51
C LEU A 47 -3.39 -11.87 -3.40
N ALA A 48 -3.17 -13.07 -2.85
CA ALA A 48 -2.70 -14.21 -3.60
C ALA A 48 -3.63 -14.57 -4.78
N ASP A 49 -4.96 -14.54 -4.57
CA ASP A 49 -5.92 -14.83 -5.64
C ASP A 49 -6.02 -13.71 -6.68
N ALA A 50 -5.83 -12.46 -6.27
CA ALA A 50 -5.76 -11.32 -7.19
C ALA A 50 -4.52 -11.41 -8.08
N LEU A 51 -3.36 -11.75 -7.52
CA LEU A 51 -2.09 -11.89 -8.25
C LEU A 51 -2.09 -13.05 -9.26
N LYS A 52 -2.93 -14.08 -9.10
CA LYS A 52 -3.14 -15.12 -10.12
C LYS A 52 -3.80 -14.58 -11.39
N LYS A 53 -4.54 -13.48 -11.28
CA LYS A 53 -5.27 -12.84 -12.40
C LYS A 53 -4.45 -11.75 -13.10
N GLY A 54 -3.48 -11.16 -12.42
CA GLY A 54 -2.64 -10.09 -12.95
C GLY A 54 -1.99 -9.26 -11.84
N PRO A 55 -1.34 -8.14 -12.20
CA PRO A 55 -0.75 -7.23 -11.24
C PRO A 55 -1.80 -6.64 -10.29
N VAL A 56 -1.35 -6.26 -9.08
CA VAL A 56 -2.18 -5.57 -8.09
C VAL A 56 -1.55 -4.21 -7.77
N VAL A 57 -2.35 -3.16 -7.87
CA VAL A 57 -2.05 -1.84 -7.31
C VAL A 57 -2.71 -1.78 -5.94
N LEU A 58 -1.89 -1.91 -4.91
CA LEU A 58 -2.29 -1.79 -3.52
C LEU A 58 -1.95 -0.39 -3.03
N TYR A 59 -2.94 0.38 -2.58
CA TYR A 59 -2.67 1.67 -1.98
C TYR A 59 -3.24 1.77 -0.57
N PHE A 60 -2.43 2.32 0.33
CA PHE A 60 -2.83 2.65 1.70
C PHE A 60 -3.21 4.13 1.77
N TYR A 61 -4.26 4.43 2.52
CA TYR A 61 -4.70 5.80 2.75
C TYR A 61 -5.13 6.01 4.21
N PRO A 62 -4.96 7.24 4.76
CA PRO A 62 -5.18 7.48 6.19
C PRO A 62 -6.59 7.18 6.69
N ALA A 63 -7.62 7.74 6.06
CA ALA A 63 -9.02 7.52 6.48
C ALA A 63 -10.02 7.90 5.39
N ALA A 64 -11.04 7.07 5.22
CA ALA A 64 -12.16 7.29 4.31
C ALA A 64 -12.88 8.62 4.64
N PHE A 65 -13.37 9.29 3.58
CA PHE A 65 -14.09 10.58 3.61
C PHE A 65 -13.24 11.80 4.03
N THR A 66 -11.92 11.68 4.20
CA THR A 66 -11.07 12.86 4.31
C THR A 66 -10.78 13.44 2.93
N LYS A 67 -10.56 14.75 2.84
CA LYS A 67 -10.41 15.47 1.56
C LYS A 67 -9.39 14.80 0.62
N GLY A 68 -8.19 14.52 1.11
CA GLY A 68 -7.14 13.91 0.27
C GLY A 68 -7.46 12.47 -0.14
N CYS A 69 -8.10 11.67 0.74
CA CYS A 69 -8.46 10.29 0.42
C CYS A 69 -9.65 10.23 -0.56
N THR A 70 -10.60 11.17 -0.48
CA THR A 70 -11.68 11.31 -1.47
C THR A 70 -11.12 11.68 -2.85
N ILE A 71 -10.19 12.63 -2.93
CA ILE A 71 -9.54 13.00 -4.20
C ILE A 71 -8.84 11.77 -4.80
N GLU A 72 -8.02 11.07 -4.01
CA GLU A 72 -7.31 9.86 -4.48
C GLU A 72 -8.26 8.77 -4.97
N ALA A 73 -9.35 8.52 -4.23
CA ALA A 73 -10.36 7.53 -4.64
C ALA A 73 -11.03 7.91 -5.96
N HIS A 74 -11.34 9.20 -6.17
CA HIS A 74 -11.86 9.71 -7.44
C HIS A 74 -10.86 9.51 -8.57
N ASP A 75 -9.59 9.85 -8.37
CA ASP A 75 -8.53 9.71 -9.39
C ASP A 75 -8.35 8.24 -9.80
N PHE A 76 -8.33 7.31 -8.82
CA PHE A 76 -8.31 5.87 -9.12
C PHE A 76 -9.58 5.43 -9.86
N ALA A 77 -10.75 5.90 -9.46
CA ALA A 77 -12.02 5.57 -10.11
C ALA A 77 -12.08 6.05 -11.57
N GLU A 78 -11.54 7.23 -11.87
CA GLU A 78 -11.45 7.76 -13.24
C GLU A 78 -10.45 6.99 -14.10
N ALA A 79 -9.38 6.49 -13.48
CA ALA A 79 -8.33 5.75 -14.17
C ALA A 79 -8.60 4.23 -14.29
N ILE A 80 -9.68 3.71 -13.68
CA ILE A 80 -9.86 2.25 -13.50
C ILE A 80 -9.84 1.47 -14.82
N ASP A 81 -10.34 2.03 -15.92
CA ASP A 81 -10.33 1.35 -17.21
C ASP A 81 -8.92 1.24 -17.80
N LYS A 82 -8.01 2.17 -17.45
CA LYS A 82 -6.59 2.08 -17.80
C LYS A 82 -5.89 0.94 -17.05
N TYR A 83 -6.25 0.73 -15.77
CA TYR A 83 -5.75 -0.41 -14.98
C TYR A 83 -6.27 -1.74 -15.52
N LYS A 84 -7.58 -1.82 -15.85
CA LYS A 84 -8.18 -3.02 -16.45
C LYS A 84 -7.53 -3.38 -17.79
N ALA A 85 -7.20 -2.39 -18.63
CA ALA A 85 -6.49 -2.61 -19.90
C ALA A 85 -5.08 -3.20 -19.72
N LEU A 86 -4.48 -3.02 -18.53
CA LEU A 86 -3.22 -3.62 -18.10
C LEU A 86 -3.43 -4.88 -17.25
N HIS A 87 -4.64 -5.44 -17.22
CA HIS A 87 -5.05 -6.58 -16.40
C HIS A 87 -4.76 -6.40 -14.91
N ALA A 88 -4.65 -5.16 -14.44
CA ALA A 88 -4.32 -4.84 -13.06
C ALA A 88 -5.58 -4.65 -12.20
N THR A 89 -5.52 -5.21 -10.98
CA THR A 89 -6.51 -4.97 -9.92
C THR A 89 -6.06 -3.78 -9.08
N VAL A 90 -6.96 -2.83 -8.78
CA VAL A 90 -6.73 -1.76 -7.80
C VAL A 90 -7.45 -2.12 -6.51
N ILE A 91 -6.81 -1.95 -5.36
CA ILE A 91 -7.41 -2.06 -4.03
C ILE A 91 -6.84 -1.02 -3.08
N GLY A 92 -7.72 -0.31 -2.37
CA GLY A 92 -7.35 0.59 -1.28
C GLY A 92 -7.44 -0.10 0.07
N VAL A 93 -6.58 0.27 1.02
CA VAL A 93 -6.59 -0.27 2.40
C VAL A 93 -6.50 0.86 3.39
N SER A 94 -7.36 0.85 4.40
CA SER A 94 -7.31 1.76 5.55
C SER A 94 -7.73 1.05 6.83
N HIS A 95 -7.51 1.67 7.98
CA HIS A 95 -7.96 1.13 9.27
C HIS A 95 -9.47 1.30 9.53
N ASP A 96 -10.19 1.91 8.60
CA ASP A 96 -11.63 2.08 8.72
C ASP A 96 -12.37 0.74 8.76
N ASP A 97 -13.52 0.71 9.47
CA ASP A 97 -14.40 -0.46 9.50
C ASP A 97 -15.12 -0.70 8.16
N ILE A 98 -15.65 -1.92 8.00
CA ILE A 98 -16.26 -2.33 6.73
C ILE A 98 -17.57 -1.58 6.45
N GLU A 99 -18.32 -1.13 7.46
CA GLU A 99 -19.56 -0.37 7.30
C GLU A 99 -19.27 1.01 6.70
N LYS A 100 -18.21 1.66 7.18
CA LYS A 100 -17.75 2.94 6.63
C LYS A 100 -17.21 2.74 5.20
N LEU A 101 -16.46 1.69 4.96
CA LEU A 101 -15.92 1.36 3.64
C LEU A 101 -17.01 0.97 2.64
N ASN A 102 -18.11 0.36 3.07
CA ASN A 102 -19.27 0.12 2.20
C ASN A 102 -19.78 1.43 1.59
N LYS A 103 -19.94 2.46 2.41
CA LYS A 103 -20.39 3.78 1.95
C LYS A 103 -19.34 4.43 1.03
N PHE A 104 -18.06 4.38 1.44
CA PHE A 104 -16.95 4.96 0.68
C PHE A 104 -16.77 4.29 -0.68
N SER A 105 -16.94 2.96 -0.78
CA SER A 105 -16.84 2.22 -2.03
C SER A 105 -17.91 2.63 -3.05
N VAL A 106 -19.10 3.01 -2.58
CA VAL A 106 -20.19 3.47 -3.46
C VAL A 106 -19.97 4.90 -3.90
N SER A 107 -19.76 5.82 -2.95
CA SER A 107 -19.72 7.26 -3.23
C SER A 107 -18.37 7.67 -3.85
N GLU A 108 -17.26 7.40 -3.16
CA GLU A 108 -15.95 7.96 -3.54
C GLU A 108 -15.20 7.04 -4.51
N CYS A 109 -15.26 5.72 -4.32
CA CYS A 109 -14.71 4.78 -5.31
C CYS A 109 -15.65 4.58 -6.51
N ARG A 110 -16.82 5.22 -6.50
CA ARG A 110 -17.84 5.18 -7.59
C ARG A 110 -18.18 3.74 -8.01
N SER A 111 -18.18 2.82 -7.06
CA SER A 111 -18.40 1.38 -7.28
C SER A 111 -17.45 0.74 -8.31
N LYS A 112 -16.29 1.31 -8.59
CA LYS A 112 -15.39 0.86 -9.67
C LYS A 112 -14.26 -0.04 -9.21
N PHE A 113 -13.82 0.05 -7.97
CA PHE A 113 -12.76 -0.77 -7.38
C PHE A 113 -12.99 -0.98 -5.87
N PRO A 114 -12.42 -2.06 -5.29
CA PRO A 114 -12.63 -2.38 -3.89
C PRO A 114 -11.77 -1.57 -2.93
N VAL A 115 -12.28 -1.43 -1.70
CA VAL A 115 -11.54 -0.97 -0.53
C VAL A 115 -11.65 -1.99 0.60
N ALA A 116 -10.55 -2.26 1.29
CA ALA A 116 -10.44 -3.27 2.34
C ALA A 116 -10.22 -2.67 3.72
N ALA A 117 -10.81 -3.31 4.73
CA ALA A 117 -10.72 -2.94 6.13
C ALA A 117 -9.50 -3.60 6.79
N ASP A 118 -8.66 -2.79 7.44
CA ASP A 118 -7.49 -3.20 8.23
C ASP A 118 -7.62 -2.64 9.65
N THR A 119 -8.72 -2.96 10.33
CA THR A 119 -9.07 -2.40 11.64
C THR A 119 -8.08 -2.72 12.76
N ASP A 120 -7.38 -3.83 12.67
CA ASP A 120 -6.31 -4.25 13.59
C ASP A 120 -4.91 -3.80 13.14
N GLN A 121 -4.81 -3.13 11.98
CA GLN A 121 -3.59 -2.56 11.42
C GLN A 121 -2.51 -3.59 11.04
N HIS A 122 -2.86 -4.86 10.91
CA HIS A 122 -1.84 -5.88 10.62
C HIS A 122 -1.30 -5.76 9.20
N ILE A 123 -2.13 -5.35 8.22
CA ILE A 123 -1.72 -5.20 6.82
C ILE A 123 -0.80 -3.97 6.70
N MET A 124 -1.23 -2.79 7.18
CA MET A 124 -0.40 -1.59 7.08
C MET A 124 0.93 -1.72 7.85
N LYS A 125 0.97 -2.49 8.94
CA LYS A 125 2.22 -2.81 9.66
C LYS A 125 3.14 -3.71 8.83
N ALA A 126 2.57 -4.76 8.21
CA ALA A 126 3.35 -5.69 7.39
C ALA A 126 3.96 -5.01 6.15
N TYR A 127 3.31 -3.94 5.64
CA TYR A 127 3.77 -3.16 4.51
C TYR A 127 4.58 -1.90 4.88
N ASP A 128 4.93 -1.72 6.14
CA ASP A 128 5.57 -0.49 6.66
C ASP A 128 4.86 0.80 6.23
N ALA A 129 3.54 0.72 6.08
CA ALA A 129 2.68 1.82 5.65
C ALA A 129 2.01 2.53 6.84
N ILE A 130 2.70 2.67 7.97
CA ILE A 130 2.21 3.39 9.15
C ILE A 130 2.57 4.87 9.04
N LEU A 131 1.60 5.74 9.32
CA LEU A 131 1.85 7.18 9.43
C LEU A 131 2.53 7.49 10.77
N ALA A 132 3.83 7.72 10.77
CA ALA A 132 4.64 7.90 11.97
C ALA A 132 4.08 8.94 12.96
N ALA A 133 3.55 10.06 12.45
CA ALA A 133 2.97 11.12 13.29
C ALA A 133 1.62 10.75 13.92
N LYS A 134 0.92 9.75 13.37
CA LYS A 134 -0.39 9.26 13.83
C LYS A 134 -0.49 7.75 13.57
N PRO A 135 0.11 6.89 14.42
CA PRO A 135 0.29 5.46 14.15
C PRO A 135 -1.01 4.65 14.00
N GLN A 136 -2.15 5.21 14.38
CA GLN A 136 -3.47 4.61 14.15
C GLN A 136 -3.93 4.72 12.69
N TYR A 137 -3.24 5.49 11.84
CA TYR A 137 -3.56 5.68 10.44
C TYR A 137 -2.47 5.11 9.54
N ALA A 138 -2.88 4.67 8.37
CA ALA A 138 -1.92 4.37 7.30
C ALA A 138 -1.29 5.65 6.76
N ASN A 139 0.00 5.57 6.40
CA ASN A 139 0.60 6.55 5.52
C ASN A 139 0.05 6.38 4.10
N ARG A 140 0.01 7.44 3.31
CA ARG A 140 -0.39 7.31 1.91
C ARG A 140 0.76 6.72 1.12
N THR A 141 0.64 5.42 0.81
CA THR A 141 1.67 4.65 0.11
C THR A 141 1.02 3.75 -0.92
N SER A 142 1.53 3.77 -2.15
CA SER A 142 1.08 2.89 -3.24
C SER A 142 2.18 1.92 -3.62
N TYR A 143 1.79 0.67 -3.86
CA TYR A 143 2.63 -0.42 -4.34
C TYR A 143 2.09 -0.95 -5.66
N VAL A 144 2.97 -1.33 -6.56
CA VAL A 144 2.66 -2.20 -7.71
C VAL A 144 3.29 -3.55 -7.47
N ILE A 145 2.44 -4.58 -7.37
CA ILE A 145 2.82 -5.95 -7.07
C ILE A 145 2.49 -6.79 -8.30
N VAL A 146 3.47 -7.53 -8.83
CA VAL A 146 3.28 -8.37 -10.01
C VAL A 146 2.98 -9.83 -9.63
N PRO A 147 2.44 -10.66 -10.55
CA PRO A 147 2.32 -12.11 -10.34
C PRO A 147 3.61 -12.71 -9.80
N GLY A 148 3.50 -13.55 -8.77
CA GLY A 148 4.62 -14.04 -7.97
C GLY A 148 4.93 -13.20 -6.73
N GLY A 149 4.20 -12.08 -6.53
CA GLY A 149 4.24 -11.30 -5.29
C GLY A 149 5.38 -10.29 -5.19
N LYS A 150 6.16 -10.08 -6.25
CA LYS A 150 7.27 -9.13 -6.23
C LYS A 150 6.78 -7.69 -6.34
N ILE A 151 7.25 -6.80 -5.46
CA ILE A 151 7.02 -5.36 -5.53
C ILE A 151 7.93 -4.79 -6.62
N ILE A 152 7.35 -4.14 -7.63
CA ILE A 152 8.10 -3.49 -8.72
C ILE A 152 8.10 -1.97 -8.62
N TYR A 153 7.24 -1.42 -7.78
CA TYR A 153 7.14 0.02 -7.55
C TYR A 153 6.58 0.32 -6.16
N THR A 154 7.10 1.36 -5.52
CA THR A 154 6.56 1.93 -4.28
C THR A 154 6.63 3.46 -4.35
N TYR A 155 5.60 4.12 -3.80
CA TYR A 155 5.54 5.57 -3.72
C TYR A 155 4.80 6.01 -2.47
N THR A 156 5.45 6.84 -1.66
CA THR A 156 4.88 7.39 -0.43
C THR A 156 4.85 8.92 -0.51
N ASN A 157 3.66 9.49 -0.45
CA ASN A 157 3.44 10.93 -0.37
C ASN A 157 2.04 11.21 0.17
N LEU A 158 1.88 12.12 1.13
CA LEU A 158 0.56 12.48 1.66
C LEU A 158 -0.32 13.26 0.67
N HIS A 159 0.27 13.90 -0.35
CA HIS A 159 -0.48 14.50 -1.47
C HIS A 159 -0.94 13.40 -2.44
N PRO A 160 -2.22 13.35 -2.83
CA PRO A 160 -2.78 12.26 -3.64
C PRO A 160 -2.38 12.29 -5.13
N ASP A 161 -2.01 13.45 -5.65
CA ASP A 161 -2.02 13.81 -7.08
C ASP A 161 -1.21 12.89 -7.99
N GLN A 162 -0.14 12.24 -7.49
CA GLN A 162 0.78 11.47 -8.31
C GLN A 162 0.63 9.94 -8.20
N HIS A 163 -0.15 9.46 -7.23
CA HIS A 163 -0.26 8.02 -6.96
C HIS A 163 -0.78 7.23 -8.17
N VAL A 164 -1.83 7.72 -8.82
CA VAL A 164 -2.41 7.10 -10.01
C VAL A 164 -1.44 7.15 -11.20
N GLY A 165 -0.88 8.32 -11.49
CA GLY A 165 0.05 8.50 -12.62
C GLY A 165 1.28 7.62 -12.51
N ASN A 166 1.89 7.60 -11.33
CA ASN A 166 3.10 6.83 -11.07
C ASN A 166 2.87 5.31 -11.16
N THR A 167 1.78 4.80 -10.56
CA THR A 167 1.47 3.36 -10.60
C THR A 167 1.09 2.89 -12.01
N LEU A 168 0.40 3.71 -12.79
CA LEU A 168 0.14 3.41 -14.21
C LEU A 168 1.42 3.38 -15.04
N THR A 169 2.35 4.29 -14.79
CA THR A 169 3.65 4.32 -15.47
C THR A 169 4.44 3.04 -15.17
N ALA A 170 4.55 2.67 -13.90
CA ALA A 170 5.24 1.46 -13.48
C ALA A 170 4.64 0.18 -14.10
N LEU A 171 3.30 0.09 -14.18
CA LEU A 171 2.63 -1.03 -14.84
C LEU A 171 2.93 -1.10 -16.34
N ARG A 172 2.90 0.03 -17.04
CA ARG A 172 3.20 0.07 -18.49
C ARG A 172 4.64 -0.33 -18.78
N GLU A 173 5.58 0.15 -17.98
CA GLU A 173 7.00 -0.23 -18.12
C GLU A 173 7.22 -1.72 -17.87
N TRP A 174 6.55 -2.28 -16.87
CA TRP A 174 6.61 -3.71 -16.59
C TRP A 174 6.02 -4.54 -17.74
N GLU A 175 4.84 -4.17 -18.25
CA GLU A 175 4.21 -4.83 -19.41
C GLU A 175 5.07 -4.74 -20.67
N ALA A 176 5.73 -3.60 -20.92
CA ALA A 176 6.61 -3.43 -22.06
C ALA A 176 7.82 -4.38 -21.99
N LYS A 177 8.46 -4.49 -20.82
CA LYS A 177 9.60 -5.41 -20.60
C LYS A 177 9.19 -6.86 -20.79
N ARG A 178 8.05 -7.28 -20.25
CA ARG A 178 7.55 -8.66 -20.35
C ARG A 178 7.25 -9.12 -21.79
N LYS A 179 7.00 -8.18 -22.71
CA LYS A 179 6.75 -8.50 -24.14
C LYS A 179 8.04 -8.63 -24.94
N THR A 180 9.17 -8.22 -24.38
CA THR A 180 10.48 -8.26 -25.03
C THR A 180 11.34 -9.44 -24.58
N ASP A 181 10.98 -10.08 -23.47
CA ASP A 181 11.58 -11.32 -22.94
C ASP A 181 10.82 -12.54 -23.45
#